data_e2dc820360f534a6102e7d444f568fd4
#
_entry.id   e2dc820360f534a6102e7d444f568fd4
#
_cell.length_a   1.000
_cell.length_b   1.000
_cell.length_c   1.000
_cell.angle_alpha   90.00
_cell.angle_beta   90.00
_cell.angle_gamma   90.00
#
_symmetry.space_group_name_H-M   'P 1'
#
loop_
_entity.id
_entity.type
_entity.pdbx_description
1 polymer ?
#
loop_
_entity_poly.entity_id
_entity_poly.type
_entity_poly.pdbx_seq_one_letter_code
_entity_poly.pdbx_strand_id
1 'polypeptide(L)'
;NIPDSFDSNDALQEGRLAELSLRQFFYAPNSDSPWLDMQFLQPYYLTASTSLGSSLMPFSTTNSGRGLGPTEMRIRWAPSAYGNAFKGMSALMNIRYDFELDRADEVVAQISMRPRSNYFYGLNYLETNGTPQDFALGSAYAGLRVSEEWSASIRKSRNFSGDAGFYSKWEVTHYGHDFNFEFGYTLVESTGADGIYFSISPRFINERFDSFDYDLLDLH
;
A
#
# COMPACT_ATOMS: atom_id res chain seq x y z
N ASN A 1 32.92 4.11 12.95
CA ASN A 1 31.89 4.72 13.78
C ASN A 1 30.78 5.20 12.86
N ILE A 2 29.71 4.46 12.77
CA ILE A 2 28.45 4.89 12.17
C ILE A 2 27.76 5.76 13.20
N PRO A 3 27.26 6.95 12.84
CA PRO A 3 26.56 7.80 13.81
C PRO A 3 25.33 7.05 14.38
N ASP A 4 25.19 7.10 15.69
CA ASP A 4 24.20 6.35 16.48
C ASP A 4 22.75 6.83 16.30
N SER A 5 22.32 7.35 15.21
CA SER A 5 21.00 7.86 14.86
C SER A 5 20.89 9.39 14.79
N PHE A 6 20.11 9.86 13.84
CA PHE A 6 19.82 11.28 13.70
C PHE A 6 18.64 11.73 14.58
N ASP A 7 17.76 10.80 14.93
CA ASP A 7 16.73 10.99 15.95
C ASP A 7 16.27 9.65 16.54
N SER A 8 15.32 9.67 17.48
CA SER A 8 14.81 8.46 18.14
C SER A 8 14.06 7.50 17.20
N ASN A 9 13.68 7.94 16.01
CA ASN A 9 12.99 7.13 15.01
C ASN A 9 13.96 6.50 14.01
N ASP A 10 15.18 7.06 13.88
CA ASP A 10 16.22 6.58 12.95
C ASP A 10 17.25 5.66 13.60
N ALA A 11 16.92 5.06 14.73
CA ALA A 11 17.82 4.12 15.42
C ALA A 11 18.12 2.92 14.51
N LEU A 12 19.29 2.92 13.90
CA LEU A 12 19.84 1.75 13.23
C LEU A 12 20.11 0.66 14.26
N GLN A 13 19.24 -0.32 14.34
CA GLN A 13 19.47 -1.45 15.22
C GLN A 13 20.56 -2.36 14.65
N GLU A 14 21.53 -2.71 15.47
CA GLU A 14 22.53 -3.71 15.12
C GLU A 14 21.86 -5.05 14.91
N GLY A 15 21.77 -5.49 13.66
CA GLY A 15 21.26 -6.79 13.27
C GLY A 15 22.08 -7.35 12.11
N ARG A 16 22.34 -8.65 12.11
CA ARG A 16 22.90 -9.36 10.96
C ARG A 16 21.82 -10.17 10.30
N LEU A 17 21.56 -9.85 9.05
CA LEU A 17 20.53 -10.46 8.22
C LEU A 17 21.18 -11.06 6.97
N ALA A 18 20.82 -12.28 6.64
CA ALA A 18 21.00 -12.85 5.31
C ALA A 18 19.62 -12.95 4.64
N GLU A 19 19.54 -12.60 3.38
CA GLU A 19 18.27 -12.56 2.65
C GLU A 19 18.40 -13.38 1.37
N LEU A 20 17.49 -14.33 1.17
CA LEU A 20 17.32 -15.03 -0.10
C LEU A 20 16.16 -14.37 -0.85
N SER A 21 16.45 -13.81 -2.02
CA SER A 21 15.45 -13.22 -2.89
C SER A 21 15.36 -13.95 -4.22
N LEU A 22 14.16 -14.34 -4.62
CA LEU A 22 13.85 -14.87 -5.93
C LEU A 22 12.84 -13.94 -6.61
N ARG A 23 13.15 -13.49 -7.82
CA ARG A 23 12.24 -12.67 -8.60
C ARG A 23 12.07 -13.23 -9.99
N GLN A 24 10.83 -13.31 -10.45
CA GLN A 24 10.47 -13.85 -11.75
C GLN A 24 9.54 -12.91 -12.49
N PHE A 25 9.85 -12.70 -13.77
CA PHE A 25 9.07 -11.87 -14.68
C PHE A 25 8.49 -12.73 -15.79
N PHE A 26 7.23 -12.44 -16.12
CA PHE A 26 6.55 -13.07 -17.25
C PHE A 26 6.17 -11.98 -18.25
N TYR A 27 6.53 -12.20 -19.51
CA TYR A 27 6.31 -11.25 -20.60
C TYR A 27 5.29 -11.84 -21.58
N ALA A 28 4.44 -10.96 -22.12
CA ALA A 28 3.64 -11.32 -23.28
C ALA A 28 4.50 -11.24 -24.56
N PRO A 29 4.17 -12.00 -25.61
CA PRO A 29 4.83 -11.85 -26.90
C PRO A 29 4.82 -10.38 -27.36
N ASN A 30 5.97 -9.86 -27.76
CA ASN A 30 6.15 -8.48 -28.23
C ASN A 30 5.89 -7.38 -27.17
N SER A 31 6.09 -7.68 -25.91
CA SER A 31 6.00 -6.70 -24.83
C SER A 31 7.32 -6.60 -24.08
N ASP A 32 7.84 -5.37 -23.94
CA ASP A 32 9.03 -5.09 -23.12
C ASP A 32 8.71 -4.97 -21.61
N SER A 33 7.42 -4.90 -21.27
CA SER A 33 6.97 -4.81 -19.89
C SER A 33 6.39 -6.15 -19.42
N PRO A 34 6.75 -6.64 -18.23
CA PRO A 34 6.18 -7.85 -17.70
C PRO A 34 4.69 -7.63 -17.36
N TRP A 35 3.86 -8.60 -17.70
CA TRP A 35 2.45 -8.62 -17.27
C TRP A 35 2.26 -9.22 -15.88
N LEU A 36 3.26 -10.03 -15.44
CA LEU A 36 3.32 -10.59 -14.09
C LEU A 36 4.75 -10.51 -13.58
N ASP A 37 4.91 -9.94 -12.40
CA ASP A 37 6.16 -9.84 -11.65
C ASP A 37 5.92 -10.47 -10.28
N MET A 38 6.64 -11.54 -9.99
CA MET A 38 6.57 -12.26 -8.72
C MET A 38 7.90 -12.14 -8.00
N GLN A 39 7.87 -11.75 -6.76
CA GLN A 39 9.05 -11.70 -5.90
C GLN A 39 8.76 -12.47 -4.62
N PHE A 40 9.72 -13.31 -4.25
CA PHE A 40 9.74 -14.06 -3.02
C PHE A 40 10.99 -13.69 -2.23
N LEU A 41 10.85 -13.49 -0.94
CA LEU A 41 11.91 -13.04 -0.07
C LEU A 41 11.87 -13.85 1.23
N GLN A 42 13.01 -14.46 1.58
CA GLN A 42 13.18 -15.20 2.82
C GLN A 42 14.31 -14.62 3.63
N PRO A 43 14.04 -13.89 4.71
CA PRO A 43 15.07 -13.40 5.61
C PRO A 43 15.54 -14.52 6.55
N TYR A 44 16.83 -14.49 6.88
CA TYR A 44 17.44 -15.31 7.91
C TYR A 44 18.22 -14.43 8.89
N TYR A 45 17.76 -14.36 10.12
CA TYR A 45 18.37 -13.56 11.16
C TYR A 45 19.54 -14.30 11.80
N LEU A 46 20.74 -13.77 11.64
CA LEU A 46 21.98 -14.32 12.21
C LEU A 46 22.12 -13.93 13.68
N THR A 47 21.53 -12.80 14.07
CA THR A 47 21.47 -12.32 15.45
C THR A 47 20.04 -12.00 15.79
N ALA A 48 19.64 -12.17 17.04
CA ALA A 48 18.32 -11.71 17.50
C ALA A 48 18.20 -10.20 17.28
N SER A 49 17.15 -9.78 16.59
CA SER A 49 16.87 -8.39 16.27
C SER A 49 15.47 -8.01 16.74
N THR A 50 15.33 -6.81 17.25
CA THR A 50 14.06 -6.33 17.80
C THR A 50 13.21 -5.56 16.80
N SER A 51 13.70 -5.23 15.62
CA SER A 51 12.85 -4.66 14.55
C SER A 51 13.68 -4.38 13.30
N LEU A 52 13.66 -5.26 12.35
CA LEU A 52 14.14 -4.96 11.00
C LEU A 52 12.89 -4.91 10.11
N GLY A 53 12.57 -3.73 9.62
CA GLY A 53 11.59 -3.57 8.56
C GLY A 53 12.08 -4.32 7.32
N SER A 54 11.18 -4.94 6.59
CA SER A 54 11.51 -5.60 5.33
C SER A 54 11.52 -4.60 4.18
N SER A 55 12.28 -4.91 3.15
CA SER A 55 12.29 -4.10 1.92
C SER A 55 10.98 -4.15 1.14
N LEU A 56 10.14 -5.15 1.38
CA LEU A 56 8.84 -5.30 0.74
C LEU A 56 7.68 -4.72 1.57
N MET A 57 7.82 -4.74 2.89
CA MET A 57 6.79 -4.31 3.84
C MET A 57 7.41 -3.43 4.93
N PRO A 58 7.66 -2.13 4.63
CA PRO A 58 8.44 -1.25 5.48
C PRO A 58 7.77 -0.91 6.82
N PHE A 59 6.49 -1.19 6.97
CA PHE A 59 5.72 -0.84 8.17
C PHE A 59 5.57 -2.00 9.16
N SER A 60 5.97 -3.19 8.77
CA SER A 60 5.85 -4.36 9.66
C SER A 60 7.11 -4.52 10.48
N THR A 61 7.00 -4.37 11.79
CA THR A 61 8.05 -4.66 12.75
C THR A 61 7.79 -6.00 13.40
N THR A 62 8.68 -6.97 13.22
CA THR A 62 8.61 -8.24 13.94
C THR A 62 9.80 -8.38 14.86
N ASN A 63 9.53 -8.81 16.09
CA ASN A 63 10.55 -9.38 16.93
C ASN A 63 10.86 -10.76 16.39
N SER A 64 12.00 -10.91 15.73
CA SER A 64 12.48 -12.23 15.32
C SER A 64 13.64 -12.64 16.19
N GLY A 65 13.55 -13.85 16.72
CA GLY A 65 14.70 -14.54 17.26
C GLY A 65 15.75 -14.82 16.17
N ARG A 66 16.82 -15.49 16.52
CA ARG A 66 17.77 -16.01 15.54
C ARG A 66 17.10 -17.11 14.72
N GLY A 67 17.18 -17.06 13.40
CA GLY A 67 16.65 -18.11 12.53
C GLY A 67 15.92 -17.55 11.29
N LEU A 68 15.01 -18.34 10.75
CA LEU A 68 14.18 -17.93 9.63
C LEU A 68 13.19 -16.85 10.10
N GLY A 69 13.13 -15.76 9.39
CA GLY A 69 12.09 -14.75 9.58
C GLY A 69 10.87 -15.06 8.74
N PRO A 70 9.82 -14.24 8.88
CA PRO A 70 8.63 -14.37 8.05
C PRO A 70 8.96 -14.25 6.57
N THR A 71 8.35 -15.11 5.78
CA THR A 71 8.49 -15.10 4.33
C THR A 71 7.64 -14.02 3.72
N GLU A 72 8.16 -13.32 2.75
CA GLU A 72 7.43 -12.28 2.03
C GLU A 72 7.25 -12.65 0.57
N MET A 73 6.06 -12.43 0.06
CA MET A 73 5.70 -12.64 -1.33
C MET A 73 5.05 -11.38 -1.88
N ARG A 74 5.55 -10.91 -3.00
CA ARG A 74 4.93 -9.83 -3.79
C ARG A 74 4.53 -10.36 -5.15
N ILE A 75 3.30 -10.09 -5.53
CA ILE A 75 2.78 -10.37 -6.87
C ILE A 75 2.26 -9.07 -7.44
N ARG A 76 2.80 -8.66 -8.59
CA ARG A 76 2.29 -7.53 -9.38
C ARG A 76 1.78 -8.06 -10.70
N TRP A 77 0.52 -7.77 -11.00
CA TRP A 77 -0.15 -8.20 -12.20
C TRP A 77 -0.65 -6.99 -12.98
N ALA A 78 -0.24 -6.88 -14.23
CA ALA A 78 -0.60 -5.79 -15.14
C ALA A 78 -0.95 -6.36 -16.53
N PRO A 79 -2.18 -6.87 -16.72
CA PRO A 79 -2.55 -7.65 -17.91
C PRO A 79 -2.78 -6.81 -19.17
N SER A 80 -2.39 -5.55 -19.19
CA SER A 80 -2.53 -4.65 -20.36
C SER A 80 -1.95 -5.21 -21.66
N ALA A 81 -0.97 -6.12 -21.56
CA ALA A 81 -0.37 -6.80 -22.71
C ALA A 81 -1.32 -7.80 -23.41
N TYR A 82 -2.41 -8.23 -22.75
CA TYR A 82 -3.35 -9.22 -23.27
C TYR A 82 -4.57 -8.64 -23.97
N GLY A 83 -4.63 -7.35 -24.16
CA GLY A 83 -5.68 -6.73 -24.95
C GLY A 83 -6.31 -5.49 -24.34
N ASN A 84 -7.12 -4.82 -25.15
CA ASN A 84 -7.72 -3.54 -24.78
C ASN A 84 -8.70 -3.62 -23.60
N ALA A 85 -9.26 -4.79 -23.32
CA ALA A 85 -10.20 -4.99 -22.19
C ALA A 85 -9.52 -4.80 -20.84
N PHE A 86 -8.22 -5.08 -20.73
CA PHE A 86 -7.43 -4.97 -19.50
C PHE A 86 -6.56 -3.73 -19.44
N LYS A 87 -6.70 -2.84 -20.44
CA LYS A 87 -5.90 -1.62 -20.51
C LYS A 87 -6.15 -0.75 -19.27
N GLY A 88 -5.05 -0.43 -18.56
CA GLY A 88 -5.11 0.36 -17.35
C GLY A 88 -5.53 -0.42 -16.10
N MET A 89 -5.62 -1.75 -16.18
CA MET A 89 -5.82 -2.60 -15.00
C MET A 89 -4.47 -2.98 -14.39
N SER A 90 -4.39 -2.95 -13.07
CA SER A 90 -3.26 -3.47 -12.31
C SER A 90 -3.74 -4.07 -11.00
N ALA A 91 -3.03 -5.09 -10.53
CA ALA A 91 -3.23 -5.64 -9.21
C ALA A 91 -1.87 -5.82 -8.53
N LEU A 92 -1.85 -5.59 -7.23
CA LEU A 92 -0.71 -5.80 -6.35
C LEU A 92 -1.18 -6.64 -5.18
N MET A 93 -0.39 -7.64 -4.80
CA MET A 93 -0.58 -8.40 -3.58
C MET A 93 0.78 -8.57 -2.89
N ASN A 94 0.86 -8.17 -1.63
CA ASN A 94 1.98 -8.46 -0.76
C ASN A 94 1.46 -9.30 0.39
N ILE A 95 2.16 -10.39 0.69
CA ILE A 95 1.83 -11.27 1.80
C ILE A 95 3.12 -11.48 2.60
N ARG A 96 3.01 -11.36 3.91
CA ARG A 96 4.03 -11.75 4.86
C ARG A 96 3.49 -12.90 5.69
N TYR A 97 4.17 -14.03 5.64
CA TYR A 97 3.74 -15.27 6.30
C TYR A 97 4.79 -15.75 7.29
N ASP A 98 4.36 -15.97 8.50
CA ASP A 98 5.17 -16.54 9.57
C ASP A 98 4.91 -18.05 9.66
N PHE A 99 5.89 -18.86 9.25
CA PHE A 99 5.79 -20.32 9.31
C PHE A 99 5.87 -20.88 10.72
N GLU A 100 6.45 -20.16 11.67
CA GLU A 100 6.52 -20.62 13.07
C GLU A 100 5.15 -20.46 13.75
N LEU A 101 4.43 -19.40 13.40
CA LEU A 101 3.10 -19.12 13.93
C LEU A 101 1.97 -19.64 13.06
N ASP A 102 2.29 -20.20 11.88
CA ASP A 102 1.34 -20.72 10.87
C ASP A 102 0.24 -19.72 10.51
N ARG A 103 0.63 -18.45 10.28
CA ARG A 103 -0.31 -17.38 9.94
C ARG A 103 0.31 -16.33 9.02
N ALA A 104 -0.55 -15.61 8.30
CA ALA A 104 -0.15 -14.39 7.65
C ALA A 104 -0.10 -13.24 8.69
N ASP A 105 1.06 -12.62 8.85
CA ASP A 105 1.23 -11.45 9.71
C ASP A 105 0.69 -10.19 9.04
N GLU A 106 0.79 -10.13 7.72
CA GLU A 106 0.35 -8.98 6.94
C GLU A 106 -0.09 -9.41 5.54
N VAL A 107 -1.22 -8.88 5.10
CA VAL A 107 -1.73 -9.04 3.74
C VAL A 107 -2.13 -7.67 3.21
N VAL A 108 -1.53 -7.25 2.10
CA VAL A 108 -1.92 -6.06 1.35
C VAL A 108 -2.34 -6.51 -0.04
N ALA A 109 -3.56 -6.20 -0.43
CA ALA A 109 -4.06 -6.47 -1.77
C ALA A 109 -4.70 -5.22 -2.36
N GLN A 110 -4.37 -4.92 -3.59
CA GLN A 110 -4.89 -3.77 -4.33
C GLN A 110 -5.23 -4.18 -5.75
N ILE A 111 -6.39 -3.75 -6.21
CA ILE A 111 -6.77 -3.82 -7.63
C ILE A 111 -7.17 -2.42 -8.04
N SER A 112 -6.56 -1.91 -9.11
CA SER A 112 -6.90 -0.63 -9.68
C SER A 112 -7.19 -0.74 -11.16
N MET A 113 -8.08 0.09 -11.64
CA MET A 113 -8.43 0.18 -13.04
C MET A 113 -8.53 1.63 -13.47
N ARG A 114 -7.77 1.99 -14.51
CA ARG A 114 -7.82 3.30 -15.17
C ARG A 114 -8.16 3.07 -16.66
N PRO A 115 -9.42 2.82 -17.00
CA PRO A 115 -9.82 2.65 -18.39
C PRO A 115 -9.59 3.96 -19.16
N ARG A 116 -9.67 3.92 -20.49
CA ARG A 116 -9.30 5.00 -21.42
C ARG A 116 -9.82 6.39 -21.14
N SER A 117 -10.79 6.52 -20.27
CA SER A 117 -11.45 7.80 -19.97
C SER A 117 -10.92 8.35 -18.64
N ASN A 118 -11.44 9.45 -18.28
CA ASN A 118 -11.22 10.17 -17.06
C ASN A 118 -11.66 9.42 -15.79
N TYR A 119 -12.09 8.14 -15.90
CA TYR A 119 -12.55 7.35 -14.76
C TYR A 119 -11.42 6.49 -14.19
N PHE A 120 -11.37 6.39 -12.87
CA PHE A 120 -10.53 5.43 -12.15
C PHE A 120 -11.32 4.82 -11.00
N TYR A 121 -11.02 3.57 -10.67
CA TYR A 121 -11.64 2.88 -9.55
C TYR A 121 -10.77 1.72 -9.09
N GLY A 122 -10.99 1.27 -7.88
CA GLY A 122 -10.24 0.15 -7.33
C GLY A 122 -10.76 -0.33 -6.00
N LEU A 123 -10.10 -1.39 -5.55
CA LEU A 123 -10.33 -2.04 -4.27
C LEU A 123 -8.99 -2.19 -3.58
N ASN A 124 -8.95 -1.92 -2.27
CA ASN A 124 -7.80 -2.15 -1.43
C ASN A 124 -8.21 -3.02 -0.24
N TYR A 125 -7.31 -3.86 0.19
CA TYR A 125 -7.43 -4.66 1.39
C TYR A 125 -6.11 -4.63 2.15
N LEU A 126 -6.18 -4.40 3.44
CA LEU A 126 -5.06 -4.46 4.37
C LEU A 126 -5.48 -5.29 5.57
N GLU A 127 -4.68 -6.27 5.92
CA GLU A 127 -4.82 -7.07 7.13
C GLU A 127 -3.48 -7.15 7.84
N THR A 128 -3.48 -6.95 9.15
CA THR A 128 -2.31 -7.14 10.01
C THR A 128 -2.73 -8.00 11.19
N ASN A 129 -1.96 -9.06 11.43
CA ASN A 129 -2.18 -10.01 12.51
C ASN A 129 -0.94 -10.06 13.41
N GLY A 130 -1.15 -10.23 14.73
CA GLY A 130 -0.02 -10.36 15.66
C GLY A 130 0.58 -9.05 16.17
N THR A 131 -0.02 -7.92 15.84
CA THR A 131 0.19 -6.65 16.52
C THR A 131 -0.68 -6.61 17.80
N PRO A 132 -0.52 -5.62 18.69
CA PRO A 132 -1.39 -5.49 19.86
C PRO A 132 -2.90 -5.49 19.55
N GLN A 133 -3.25 -5.19 18.29
CA GLN A 133 -4.62 -5.25 17.78
C GLN A 133 -4.57 -5.79 16.35
N ASP A 134 -5.19 -6.95 16.12
CA ASP A 134 -5.46 -7.45 14.80
C ASP A 134 -6.35 -6.43 14.06
N PHE A 135 -6.00 -6.15 12.82
CA PHE A 135 -6.67 -5.12 12.05
C PHE A 135 -6.92 -5.61 10.62
N ALA A 136 -8.12 -5.43 10.12
CA ALA A 136 -8.46 -5.74 8.74
C ALA A 136 -9.32 -4.62 8.15
N LEU A 137 -8.83 -3.97 7.10
CA LEU A 137 -9.47 -2.86 6.42
C LEU A 137 -9.68 -3.19 4.96
N GLY A 138 -10.91 -3.05 4.49
CA GLY A 138 -11.24 -3.05 3.07
C GLY A 138 -11.73 -1.70 2.62
N SER A 139 -11.32 -1.25 1.44
CA SER A 139 -11.83 -0.03 0.84
C SER A 139 -12.13 -0.20 -0.65
N ALA A 140 -13.15 0.51 -1.10
CA ALA A 140 -13.48 0.70 -2.50
C ALA A 140 -13.44 2.18 -2.83
N TYR A 141 -12.89 2.53 -3.96
CA TYR A 141 -12.85 3.91 -4.43
C TYR A 141 -13.22 4.02 -5.90
N ALA A 142 -13.80 5.14 -6.26
CA ALA A 142 -14.05 5.52 -7.63
C ALA A 142 -13.87 7.02 -7.79
N GLY A 143 -13.40 7.44 -8.96
CA GLY A 143 -13.22 8.85 -9.24
C GLY A 143 -13.29 9.16 -10.72
N LEU A 144 -13.39 10.44 -10.99
CA LEU A 144 -13.52 11.03 -12.31
C LEU A 144 -12.56 12.21 -12.42
N ARG A 145 -11.76 12.21 -13.46
CA ARG A 145 -10.99 13.37 -13.89
C ARG A 145 -11.88 14.24 -14.81
N VAL A 146 -12.38 15.33 -14.28
CA VAL A 146 -13.30 16.24 -14.98
C VAL A 146 -12.56 17.04 -16.06
N SER A 147 -11.32 17.43 -15.76
CA SER A 147 -10.41 18.12 -16.70
C SER A 147 -8.97 17.75 -16.36
N GLU A 148 -7.99 18.35 -17.04
CA GLU A 148 -6.58 18.20 -16.69
C GLU A 148 -6.25 18.74 -15.30
N GLU A 149 -7.04 19.71 -14.83
CA GLU A 149 -6.84 20.41 -13.59
C GLU A 149 -7.77 19.92 -12.46
N TRP A 150 -8.82 19.18 -12.73
CA TRP A 150 -9.82 18.81 -11.74
C TRP A 150 -10.13 17.33 -11.71
N SER A 151 -10.14 16.76 -10.51
CA SER A 151 -10.69 15.43 -10.27
C SER A 151 -11.67 15.43 -9.10
N ALA A 152 -12.54 14.44 -9.08
CA ALA A 152 -13.42 14.14 -7.97
C ALA A 152 -13.39 12.66 -7.67
N SER A 153 -13.40 12.29 -6.40
CA SER A 153 -13.38 10.91 -5.96
C SER A 153 -14.28 10.65 -4.77
N ILE A 154 -14.67 9.40 -4.63
CA ILE A 154 -15.35 8.85 -3.48
C ILE A 154 -14.61 7.59 -3.04
N ARG A 155 -14.40 7.45 -1.73
CA ARG A 155 -13.88 6.24 -1.10
C ARG A 155 -14.83 5.78 -0.01
N LYS A 156 -15.07 4.49 0.05
CA LYS A 156 -15.78 3.85 1.15
C LYS A 156 -14.91 2.75 1.74
N SER A 157 -14.67 2.82 3.04
CA SER A 157 -13.80 1.87 3.76
C SER A 157 -14.55 1.24 4.92
N ARG A 158 -14.18 0.00 5.25
CA ARG A 158 -14.72 -0.74 6.39
C ARG A 158 -13.62 -1.45 7.13
N ASN A 159 -13.57 -1.27 8.44
CA ASN A 159 -12.77 -2.10 9.32
C ASN A 159 -13.55 -3.38 9.64
N PHE A 160 -12.96 -4.56 9.40
CA PHE A 160 -13.56 -5.88 9.64
C PHE A 160 -13.18 -6.45 11.00
N SER A 161 -12.21 -5.85 11.71
CA SER A 161 -11.71 -6.34 13.00
C SER A 161 -12.48 -5.82 14.23
N GLY A 162 -13.60 -5.13 14.04
CA GLY A 162 -14.39 -4.57 15.14
C GLY A 162 -15.78 -4.14 14.72
N ASP A 163 -16.51 -3.55 15.66
CA ASP A 163 -17.87 -3.00 15.43
C ASP A 163 -17.85 -1.72 14.58
N ALA A 164 -16.79 -1.50 13.83
CA ALA A 164 -16.62 -0.31 13.05
C ALA A 164 -17.61 -0.26 11.88
N GLY A 165 -18.35 0.81 11.81
CA GLY A 165 -19.16 1.17 10.67
C GLY A 165 -18.29 1.49 9.44
N PHE A 166 -18.94 1.94 8.40
CA PHE A 166 -18.25 2.44 7.24
C PHE A 166 -17.67 3.83 7.49
N TYR A 167 -16.52 4.07 6.88
CA TYR A 167 -15.94 5.39 6.70
C TYR A 167 -16.12 5.78 5.23
N SER A 168 -16.66 6.94 4.98
CA SER A 168 -16.86 7.47 3.64
C SER A 168 -16.11 8.79 3.47
N LYS A 169 -15.41 8.95 2.35
CA LYS A 169 -14.64 10.15 2.00
C LYS A 169 -15.06 10.59 0.61
N TRP A 170 -15.39 11.86 0.46
CA TRP A 170 -15.61 12.54 -0.83
C TRP A 170 -14.55 13.61 -0.98
N GLU A 171 -14.00 13.72 -2.17
CA GLU A 171 -12.84 14.56 -2.40
C GLU A 171 -12.92 15.22 -3.77
N VAL A 172 -12.54 16.48 -3.84
CA VAL A 172 -12.30 17.23 -5.07
C VAL A 172 -10.89 17.77 -5.02
N THR A 173 -10.10 17.46 -6.05
CA THR A 173 -8.71 17.91 -6.15
C THR A 173 -8.58 18.84 -7.35
N HIS A 174 -7.95 20.00 -7.12
CA HIS A 174 -7.50 20.91 -8.15
C HIS A 174 -5.99 20.81 -8.30
N TYR A 175 -5.53 20.43 -9.49
CA TYR A 175 -4.11 20.32 -9.84
C TYR A 175 -3.62 21.66 -10.39
N GLY A 176 -3.07 22.50 -9.53
CA GLY A 176 -2.43 23.75 -9.92
C GLY A 176 -1.05 23.53 -10.54
N HIS A 177 -0.40 24.61 -10.96
CA HIS A 177 0.96 24.54 -11.53
C HIS A 177 1.99 24.10 -10.49
N ASP A 178 1.97 24.70 -9.30
CA ASP A 178 2.95 24.48 -8.24
C ASP A 178 2.39 23.72 -7.04
N PHE A 179 1.06 23.75 -6.86
CA PHE A 179 0.38 23.14 -5.73
C PHE A 179 -0.87 22.42 -6.17
N ASN A 180 -1.16 21.31 -5.50
CA ASN A 180 -2.46 20.65 -5.54
C ASN A 180 -3.29 21.14 -4.35
N PHE A 181 -4.57 21.41 -4.61
CA PHE A 181 -5.55 21.80 -3.61
C PHE A 181 -6.59 20.70 -3.50
N GLU A 182 -6.75 20.19 -2.31
CA GLU A 182 -7.69 19.12 -2.03
C GLU A 182 -8.76 19.64 -1.06
N PHE A 183 -10.00 19.44 -1.39
CA PHE A 183 -11.14 19.72 -0.54
C PHE A 183 -11.98 18.46 -0.40
N GLY A 184 -12.28 18.08 0.82
CA GLY A 184 -13.01 16.84 1.06
C GLY A 184 -13.96 16.90 2.24
N TYR A 185 -14.85 15.91 2.26
CA TYR A 185 -15.79 15.65 3.33
C TYR A 185 -15.66 14.18 3.76
N THR A 186 -15.63 13.97 5.05
CA THR A 186 -15.54 12.63 5.65
C THR A 186 -16.77 12.37 6.52
N LEU A 187 -17.23 11.12 6.54
CA LEU A 187 -18.30 10.64 7.39
C LEU A 187 -17.93 9.28 7.97
N VAL A 188 -18.01 9.17 9.31
CA VAL A 188 -17.87 7.93 10.05
C VAL A 188 -19.27 7.44 10.42
N GLU A 189 -19.79 6.45 9.71
CA GLU A 189 -21.20 6.01 9.85
C GLU A 189 -21.50 5.45 11.26
N SER A 190 -20.51 4.82 11.91
CA SER A 190 -20.70 4.23 13.26
C SER A 190 -20.93 5.26 14.35
N THR A 191 -20.36 6.43 14.24
CA THR A 191 -20.45 7.50 15.24
C THR A 191 -21.31 8.67 14.77
N GLY A 192 -21.62 8.74 13.48
CA GLY A 192 -22.24 9.91 12.84
C GLY A 192 -21.29 11.12 12.82
N ALA A 193 -20.02 10.93 13.15
CA ALA A 193 -19.04 12.00 13.09
C ALA A 193 -18.76 12.35 11.63
N ASP A 194 -18.75 13.63 11.33
CA ASP A 194 -18.45 14.16 10.01
C ASP A 194 -17.47 15.32 10.10
N GLY A 195 -16.82 15.62 8.98
CA GLY A 195 -15.83 16.69 8.93
C GLY A 195 -15.56 17.14 7.51
N ILE A 196 -15.19 18.41 7.39
CA ILE A 196 -14.67 19.00 6.16
C ILE A 196 -13.17 19.22 6.37
N TYR A 197 -12.38 18.88 5.38
CA TYR A 197 -10.95 19.16 5.38
C TYR A 197 -10.53 19.88 4.11
N PHE A 198 -9.41 20.59 4.23
CA PHE A 198 -8.74 21.24 3.14
C PHE A 198 -7.24 20.97 3.26
N SER A 199 -6.62 20.57 2.15
CA SER A 199 -5.19 20.30 2.07
C SER A 199 -4.54 21.05 0.91
N ILE A 200 -3.30 21.45 1.08
CA ILE A 200 -2.46 22.03 0.03
C ILE A 200 -1.16 21.24 0.02
N SER A 201 -0.82 20.65 -1.10
CA SER A 201 0.43 19.92 -1.27
C SER A 201 1.22 20.43 -2.46
N PRO A 202 2.55 20.59 -2.35
CA PRO A 202 3.40 20.94 -3.48
C PRO A 202 3.39 19.84 -4.54
N ARG A 203 3.21 20.18 -5.81
CA ARG A 203 3.09 19.22 -6.92
C ARG A 203 4.33 18.36 -7.11
N PHE A 204 5.54 18.92 -6.87
CA PHE A 204 6.80 18.18 -7.01
C PHE A 204 6.94 17.00 -6.03
N ILE A 205 6.21 17.00 -4.92
CA ILE A 205 6.20 15.90 -3.96
C ILE A 205 5.37 14.74 -4.52
N ASN A 206 4.24 15.03 -5.16
CA ASN A 206 3.30 14.03 -5.66
C ASN A 206 3.76 13.33 -6.94
N GLU A 207 4.56 13.97 -7.80
CA GLU A 207 5.04 13.34 -9.04
C GLU A 207 6.00 12.16 -8.79
N ARG A 208 6.67 12.11 -7.63
CA ARG A 208 7.52 10.97 -7.23
C ARG A 208 6.74 9.80 -6.60
N PHE A 209 5.53 10.03 -6.14
CA PHE A 209 4.71 9.07 -5.41
C PHE A 209 3.54 8.51 -6.23
N ASP A 210 3.34 8.96 -7.47
CA ASP A 210 2.28 8.44 -8.38
C ASP A 210 2.41 6.96 -8.75
N SER A 211 3.50 6.30 -8.34
CA SER A 211 3.67 4.86 -8.53
C SER A 211 3.19 4.01 -7.35
N PHE A 212 2.93 4.62 -6.19
CA PHE A 212 2.42 3.92 -5.01
C PHE A 212 1.42 4.84 -4.30
N ASP A 213 0.14 4.54 -4.42
CA ASP A 213 -0.90 5.12 -3.58
C ASP A 213 -0.67 4.69 -2.13
N TYR A 214 0.12 5.46 -1.38
CA TYR A 214 0.24 5.36 0.09
C TYR A 214 -1.00 5.88 0.82
N ASP A 215 -2.07 6.14 0.10
CA ASP A 215 -3.37 6.57 0.64
C ASP A 215 -4.01 5.58 1.62
N LEU A 216 -3.38 4.42 1.85
CA LEU A 216 -3.79 3.47 2.91
C LEU A 216 -3.42 3.95 4.32
N LEU A 217 -2.57 4.98 4.45
CA LEU A 217 -1.98 5.38 5.73
C LEU A 217 -2.62 6.64 6.36
N ASP A 218 -3.50 7.33 5.66
CA ASP A 218 -4.22 8.50 6.21
C ASP A 218 -5.40 8.12 7.14
N LEU A 219 -5.27 7.01 7.85
CA LEU A 219 -6.20 6.61 8.91
C LEU A 219 -5.62 6.90 10.30
N HIS A 220 -5.49 8.17 10.63
CA HIS A 220 -5.29 8.63 12.01
C HIS A 220 -6.57 9.21 12.59
#